data_776c8ed4b6a34828d1d2117fb08dfb73
#
_entry.id   776c8ed4b6a34828d1d2117fb08dfb73
#
_cell.length_a   1.000
_cell.length_b   1.000
_cell.length_c   1.000
_cell.angle_alpha   90.00
_cell.angle_beta   90.00
_cell.angle_gamma   90.00
#
_symmetry.space_group_name_H-M   'P 1'
#
loop_
_entity.id
_entity.type
_entity.pdbx_description
1 polymer ?
#
loop_
_entity_poly.entity_id
_entity_poly.type
_entity_poly.pdbx_seq_one_letter_code
_entity_poly.pdbx_strand_id
1 'polypeptide(L)'
;VNRRVVITGMGVVAPNGNGLEAYEAALRAGVSGIRHIPLLQELKFGCTVAGVPPDADALAGTYFDEDDLLAMNSNQRFGCIAAVDAWTDAGFERPEHGDDHVYWEAGAVIGTGVGGLDTAGEKLVPMTDAGRVRRMGSTIVEQIMGSGVSARVSGMLALGNQVTSNSSACSTGAEAIVGGYERIKNGLADRMLCGGSEGSSHYVWAGFDAMRVLARKFNDEPEKASRPLSATAAGFIPGSGAAILHLESLENAEQRGARIYAELLGGSLNCGGHRQGGSMTAPNQTSVRRCIREAVANAGITSDEIDAINGHLTATVADPREVASWAAALECTPETLPLITSTKSMIGHGLGAAGAMESVACLLMLQGGFVHPSINCEDVHPEIEPYAASIPQQVVETPELRTIIKAGFGFGDVNVCVVFRKWSD
;
A
#
# COMPACT_ATOMS: atom_id res chain seq x y z
N VAL A 1 19.72 -22.15 -3.99
CA VAL A 1 19.27 -21.78 -5.36
C VAL A 1 18.39 -20.55 -5.20
N ASN A 2 18.76 -19.43 -5.81
CA ASN A 2 17.90 -18.24 -5.83
C ASN A 2 16.73 -18.52 -6.79
N ARG A 3 15.51 -18.66 -6.27
CA ARG A 3 14.29 -18.80 -7.08
C ARG A 3 13.84 -17.46 -7.64
N ARG A 4 13.33 -17.45 -8.86
CA ARG A 4 12.59 -16.30 -9.40
C ARG A 4 11.21 -16.25 -8.73
N VAL A 5 10.72 -15.03 -8.51
CA VAL A 5 9.44 -14.80 -7.84
C VAL A 5 8.53 -13.99 -8.76
N VAL A 6 7.32 -14.46 -8.92
CA VAL A 6 6.30 -13.84 -9.78
C VAL A 6 5.04 -13.51 -8.99
N ILE A 7 4.24 -12.61 -9.54
CA ILE A 7 2.93 -12.25 -9.01
C ILE A 7 1.87 -12.94 -9.85
N THR A 8 1.08 -13.80 -9.22
CA THR A 8 0.04 -14.59 -9.88
C THR A 8 -1.38 -14.19 -9.50
N GLY A 9 -1.53 -13.37 -8.45
CA GLY A 9 -2.84 -12.86 -8.03
C GLY A 9 -2.73 -11.56 -7.25
N MET A 10 -3.80 -10.77 -7.28
CA MET A 10 -3.91 -9.49 -6.61
C MET A 10 -5.32 -9.27 -6.08
N GLY A 11 -5.41 -8.54 -4.94
CA GLY A 11 -6.67 -8.04 -4.42
C GLY A 11 -6.50 -6.64 -3.85
N VAL A 12 -7.51 -5.79 -4.00
CA VAL A 12 -7.46 -4.41 -3.55
C VAL A 12 -8.83 -3.90 -3.09
N VAL A 13 -8.81 -3.21 -1.97
CA VAL A 13 -9.93 -2.42 -1.42
C VAL A 13 -9.40 -1.00 -1.25
N ALA A 14 -9.81 -0.09 -2.12
CA ALA A 14 -9.23 1.26 -2.21
C ALA A 14 -10.30 2.36 -2.26
N PRO A 15 -9.97 3.59 -1.85
CA PRO A 15 -10.92 4.71 -1.81
C PRO A 15 -11.60 5.05 -3.12
N ASN A 16 -10.95 4.82 -4.26
CA ASN A 16 -11.48 5.14 -5.59
C ASN A 16 -11.96 3.90 -6.38
N GLY A 17 -11.93 2.70 -5.78
CA GLY A 17 -12.45 1.49 -6.42
C GLY A 17 -12.11 0.22 -5.65
N ASN A 18 -13.10 -0.65 -5.45
CA ASN A 18 -12.93 -1.96 -4.85
C ASN A 18 -12.80 -3.02 -5.94
N GLY A 19 -11.79 -3.86 -5.83
CA GLY A 19 -11.43 -4.84 -6.87
C GLY A 19 -10.61 -4.26 -8.01
N LEU A 20 -9.95 -5.13 -8.76
CA LEU A 20 -8.94 -4.75 -9.77
C LEU A 20 -9.53 -3.91 -10.91
N GLU A 21 -10.69 -4.29 -11.44
CA GLU A 21 -11.32 -3.62 -12.57
C GLU A 21 -11.72 -2.17 -12.24
N ALA A 22 -12.42 -1.97 -11.11
CA ALA A 22 -12.85 -0.64 -10.67
C ALA A 22 -11.64 0.24 -10.32
N TYR A 23 -10.63 -0.34 -9.68
CA TYR A 23 -9.41 0.37 -9.32
C TYR A 23 -8.62 0.79 -10.57
N GLU A 24 -8.42 -0.10 -11.56
CA GLU A 24 -7.74 0.25 -12.83
C GLU A 24 -8.49 1.35 -13.58
N ALA A 25 -9.82 1.22 -13.70
CA ALA A 25 -10.64 2.25 -14.35
C ALA A 25 -10.49 3.63 -13.70
N ALA A 26 -10.49 3.67 -12.35
CA ALA A 26 -10.32 4.89 -11.59
C ALA A 26 -8.89 5.48 -11.74
N LEU A 27 -7.86 4.63 -11.75
CA LEU A 27 -6.47 5.06 -11.99
C LEU A 27 -6.30 5.68 -13.37
N ARG A 28 -6.84 5.06 -14.43
CA ARG A 28 -6.79 5.59 -15.80
C ARG A 28 -7.52 6.92 -15.94
N ALA A 29 -8.69 7.02 -15.34
CA ALA A 29 -9.51 8.22 -15.41
C ALA A 29 -9.09 9.34 -14.45
N GLY A 30 -8.11 9.11 -13.57
CA GLY A 30 -7.69 10.09 -12.56
C GLY A 30 -8.79 10.40 -11.54
N VAL A 31 -9.59 9.40 -11.14
CA VAL A 31 -10.72 9.60 -10.22
C VAL A 31 -10.22 9.65 -8.78
N SER A 32 -10.55 10.75 -8.09
CA SER A 32 -10.31 10.89 -6.65
C SER A 32 -11.33 10.08 -5.84
N GLY A 33 -10.85 9.27 -4.88
CA GLY A 33 -11.66 8.61 -3.87
C GLY A 33 -11.73 9.37 -2.55
N ILE A 34 -11.24 10.61 -2.52
CA ILE A 34 -11.25 11.45 -1.32
C ILE A 34 -12.60 12.13 -1.20
N ARG A 35 -13.16 12.08 0.00
CA ARG A 35 -14.47 12.62 0.29
C ARG A 35 -14.54 13.28 1.66
N HIS A 36 -15.52 14.15 1.85
CA HIS A 36 -15.82 14.73 3.16
C HIS A 36 -16.34 13.65 4.12
N ILE A 37 -15.83 13.67 5.35
CA ILE A 37 -16.20 12.75 6.43
C ILE A 37 -16.91 13.56 7.53
N PRO A 38 -18.26 13.55 7.62
CA PRO A 38 -19.01 14.37 8.56
C PRO A 38 -18.55 14.24 10.01
N LEU A 39 -18.22 13.02 10.45
CA LEU A 39 -17.72 12.76 11.81
C LEU A 39 -16.45 13.55 12.15
N LEU A 40 -15.53 13.73 11.19
CA LEU A 40 -14.30 14.51 11.43
C LEU A 40 -14.62 15.99 11.68
N GLN A 41 -15.64 16.54 10.99
CA GLN A 41 -16.12 17.90 11.22
C GLN A 41 -16.78 18.03 12.60
N GLU A 42 -17.63 17.08 12.98
CA GLU A 42 -18.28 17.03 14.29
C GLU A 42 -17.25 16.98 15.44
N LEU A 43 -16.19 16.20 15.26
CA LEU A 43 -15.06 16.05 16.17
C LEU A 43 -14.04 17.20 16.11
N LYS A 44 -14.29 18.23 15.26
CA LYS A 44 -13.43 19.42 15.11
C LYS A 44 -12.01 19.14 14.64
N PHE A 45 -11.85 18.15 13.75
CA PHE A 45 -10.59 17.96 13.06
C PHE A 45 -10.28 19.16 12.16
N GLY A 46 -8.99 19.46 11.99
CA GLY A 46 -8.54 20.46 11.02
C GLY A 46 -8.70 19.98 9.57
N CYS A 47 -8.45 18.69 9.33
CA CYS A 47 -8.71 18.01 8.06
C CYS A 47 -10.02 17.21 8.18
N THR A 48 -11.04 17.55 7.39
CA THR A 48 -12.35 16.88 7.43
C THR A 48 -12.62 15.97 6.24
N VAL A 49 -11.58 15.68 5.46
CA VAL A 49 -11.65 14.82 4.29
C VAL A 49 -10.72 13.61 4.45
N ALA A 50 -11.08 12.49 3.84
CA ALA A 50 -10.28 11.27 3.85
C ALA A 50 -10.58 10.39 2.62
N GLY A 51 -9.61 9.54 2.27
CA GLY A 51 -9.80 8.44 1.34
C GLY A 51 -10.33 7.21 2.07
N VAL A 52 -11.59 6.85 1.83
CA VAL A 52 -12.23 5.68 2.45
C VAL A 52 -12.85 4.82 1.37
N PRO A 53 -12.65 3.49 1.37
CA PRO A 53 -13.29 2.60 0.40
C PRO A 53 -14.81 2.80 0.35
N PRO A 54 -15.43 2.91 -0.85
CA PRO A 54 -16.87 3.08 -0.98
C PRO A 54 -17.59 1.80 -0.57
N ASP A 55 -18.79 1.95 0.01
CA ASP A 55 -19.72 0.85 0.35
C ASP A 55 -19.07 -0.34 1.10
N ALA A 56 -18.07 -0.04 1.95
CA ALA A 56 -17.20 -1.03 2.58
C ALA A 56 -17.97 -2.09 3.39
N ASP A 57 -19.05 -1.70 4.10
CA ASP A 57 -19.84 -2.62 4.89
C ASP A 57 -20.71 -3.53 3.99
N ALA A 58 -21.30 -2.99 2.93
CA ALA A 58 -22.05 -3.78 1.96
C ALA A 58 -21.13 -4.76 1.23
N LEU A 59 -19.93 -4.31 0.82
CA LEU A 59 -18.92 -5.17 0.23
C LEU A 59 -18.54 -6.31 1.18
N ALA A 60 -18.26 -6.01 2.45
CA ALA A 60 -17.87 -7.04 3.42
C ALA A 60 -18.97 -8.10 3.60
N GLY A 61 -20.24 -7.71 3.55
CA GLY A 61 -21.40 -8.64 3.59
C GLY A 61 -21.51 -9.60 2.42
N THR A 62 -20.78 -9.40 1.32
CA THR A 62 -20.69 -10.35 0.21
C THR A 62 -19.64 -11.44 0.41
N TYR A 63 -18.70 -11.24 1.35
CA TYR A 63 -17.59 -12.17 1.64
C TYR A 63 -17.77 -12.94 2.93
N PHE A 64 -18.48 -12.37 3.92
CA PHE A 64 -18.53 -12.84 5.31
C PHE A 64 -19.94 -12.84 5.84
N ASP A 65 -20.23 -13.79 6.71
CA ASP A 65 -21.49 -13.85 7.44
C ASP A 65 -21.53 -12.84 8.63
N GLU A 66 -22.68 -12.77 9.31
CA GLU A 66 -22.87 -11.82 10.41
C GLU A 66 -21.94 -12.08 11.60
N ASP A 67 -21.62 -13.33 11.91
CA ASP A 67 -20.75 -13.72 13.02
C ASP A 67 -19.30 -13.33 12.72
N ASP A 68 -18.85 -13.56 11.49
CA ASP A 68 -17.55 -13.10 11.00
C ASP A 68 -17.44 -11.57 11.10
N LEU A 69 -18.47 -10.85 10.62
CA LEU A 69 -18.47 -9.37 10.60
C LEU A 69 -18.46 -8.77 11.99
N LEU A 70 -19.14 -9.41 12.98
CA LEU A 70 -19.09 -9.00 14.39
C LEU A 70 -17.69 -9.17 15.01
N ALA A 71 -16.92 -10.12 14.51
CA ALA A 71 -15.59 -10.42 14.99
C ALA A 71 -14.49 -9.61 14.28
N MET A 72 -14.81 -8.80 13.27
CA MET A 72 -13.85 -8.03 12.48
C MET A 72 -14.08 -6.52 12.60
N ASN A 73 -13.00 -5.76 12.77
CA ASN A 73 -12.98 -4.31 12.56
C ASN A 73 -12.70 -3.94 11.09
N SER A 74 -12.69 -2.64 10.77
CA SER A 74 -12.50 -2.18 9.39
C SER A 74 -11.18 -2.64 8.78
N ASN A 75 -10.10 -2.61 9.55
CA ASN A 75 -8.78 -3.09 9.12
C ASN A 75 -8.82 -4.57 8.68
N GLN A 76 -9.46 -5.41 9.50
CA GLN A 76 -9.57 -6.85 9.21
C GLN A 76 -10.47 -7.12 8.02
N ARG A 77 -11.61 -6.42 7.90
CA ARG A 77 -12.52 -6.57 6.75
C ARG A 77 -11.80 -6.27 5.44
N PHE A 78 -11.09 -5.13 5.35
CA PHE A 78 -10.37 -4.76 4.13
C PHE A 78 -9.27 -5.76 3.78
N GLY A 79 -8.43 -6.13 4.76
CA GLY A 79 -7.34 -7.06 4.55
C GLY A 79 -7.79 -8.46 4.16
N CYS A 80 -8.88 -8.97 4.79
CA CYS A 80 -9.43 -10.28 4.46
C CYS A 80 -10.08 -10.32 3.08
N ILE A 81 -10.84 -9.27 2.69
CA ILE A 81 -11.39 -9.16 1.32
C ILE A 81 -10.26 -9.18 0.30
N ALA A 82 -9.27 -8.31 0.45
CA ALA A 82 -8.15 -8.24 -0.47
C ALA A 82 -7.35 -9.55 -0.55
N ALA A 83 -7.24 -10.30 0.56
CA ALA A 83 -6.55 -11.59 0.58
C ALA A 83 -7.34 -12.69 -0.12
N VAL A 84 -8.66 -12.75 0.07
CA VAL A 84 -9.54 -13.69 -0.64
C VAL A 84 -9.50 -13.41 -2.14
N ASP A 85 -9.57 -12.14 -2.54
CA ASP A 85 -9.49 -11.76 -3.94
C ASP A 85 -8.15 -12.16 -4.55
N ALA A 86 -7.02 -11.87 -3.88
CA ALA A 86 -5.70 -12.24 -4.36
C ALA A 86 -5.52 -13.76 -4.51
N TRP A 87 -6.08 -14.53 -3.58
CA TRP A 87 -6.08 -15.99 -3.62
C TRP A 87 -6.89 -16.54 -4.79
N THR A 88 -8.11 -16.02 -4.97
CA THR A 88 -9.00 -16.41 -6.05
C THR A 88 -8.46 -15.97 -7.42
N ASP A 89 -7.93 -14.76 -7.52
CA ASP A 89 -7.30 -14.24 -8.75
C ASP A 89 -6.06 -15.07 -9.14
N ALA A 90 -5.36 -15.64 -8.16
CA ALA A 90 -4.28 -16.59 -8.39
C ALA A 90 -4.76 -17.97 -8.88
N GLY A 91 -6.07 -18.21 -8.95
CA GLY A 91 -6.67 -19.46 -9.42
C GLY A 91 -6.88 -20.51 -8.33
N PHE A 92 -6.90 -20.11 -7.06
CA PHE A 92 -7.21 -21.00 -5.94
C PHE A 92 -8.64 -20.77 -5.43
N GLU A 93 -9.30 -21.84 -5.03
CA GLU A 93 -10.59 -21.75 -4.36
C GLU A 93 -10.39 -21.48 -2.85
N ARG A 94 -11.31 -20.72 -2.26
CA ARG A 94 -11.35 -20.57 -0.79
C ARG A 94 -11.72 -21.92 -0.19
N PRO A 95 -10.94 -22.45 0.79
CA PRO A 95 -11.27 -23.71 1.46
C PRO A 95 -12.67 -23.66 2.09
N GLU A 96 -13.41 -24.76 2.00
CA GLU A 96 -14.72 -24.90 2.67
C GLU A 96 -14.53 -24.97 4.20
N HIS A 97 -15.55 -24.51 4.92
CA HIS A 97 -15.55 -24.62 6.37
C HIS A 97 -15.55 -26.13 6.79
N GLY A 98 -14.53 -26.51 7.56
CA GLY A 98 -14.35 -27.91 8.01
C GLY A 98 -13.45 -28.76 7.10
N ASP A 99 -12.86 -28.20 6.05
CA ASP A 99 -11.77 -28.83 5.31
C ASP A 99 -10.52 -28.87 6.20
N ASP A 100 -9.92 -30.07 6.35
CA ASP A 100 -8.72 -30.29 7.15
C ASP A 100 -7.42 -30.09 6.34
N HIS A 101 -7.52 -29.73 5.05
CA HIS A 101 -6.35 -29.47 4.22
C HIS A 101 -5.60 -28.21 4.67
N VAL A 102 -4.27 -28.32 4.75
CA VAL A 102 -3.38 -27.19 5.07
C VAL A 102 -2.34 -27.01 3.97
N TYR A 103 -2.24 -25.80 3.44
CA TYR A 103 -1.23 -25.41 2.46
C TYR A 103 0.10 -25.09 3.17
N TRP A 104 0.90 -26.12 3.47
CA TRP A 104 2.17 -26.00 4.20
C TRP A 104 3.24 -25.18 3.47
N GLU A 105 3.11 -25.04 2.16
CA GLU A 105 3.99 -24.27 1.29
C GLU A 105 3.57 -22.79 1.13
N ALA A 106 2.37 -22.43 1.63
CA ALA A 106 1.81 -21.08 1.51
C ALA A 106 1.75 -20.36 2.85
N GLY A 107 2.15 -19.10 2.89
CA GLY A 107 2.14 -18.26 4.08
C GLY A 107 1.62 -16.86 3.83
N ALA A 108 1.69 -15.98 4.84
CA ALA A 108 1.27 -14.59 4.73
C ALA A 108 2.16 -13.63 5.54
N VAL A 109 2.44 -12.47 4.95
CA VAL A 109 2.96 -11.28 5.65
C VAL A 109 2.05 -10.11 5.32
N ILE A 110 1.14 -9.78 6.22
CA ILE A 110 0.19 -8.68 6.02
C ILE A 110 0.34 -7.69 7.17
N GLY A 111 0.90 -6.54 6.83
CA GLY A 111 1.23 -5.52 7.82
C GLY A 111 0.12 -4.50 8.04
N THR A 112 0.24 -3.75 9.14
CA THR A 112 -0.62 -2.61 9.46
C THR A 112 0.19 -1.56 10.22
N GLY A 113 -0.13 -0.29 10.04
CA GLY A 113 0.53 0.80 10.76
C GLY A 113 0.11 0.87 12.23
N VAL A 114 -1.18 0.80 12.49
CA VAL A 114 -1.76 1.02 13.83
C VAL A 114 -2.78 -0.04 14.26
N GLY A 115 -3.02 -1.06 13.47
CA GLY A 115 -3.86 -2.20 13.83
C GLY A 115 -5.30 -1.83 14.16
N GLY A 116 -5.84 -2.40 15.27
CA GLY A 116 -7.23 -2.24 15.70
C GLY A 116 -7.47 -1.04 16.62
N LEU A 117 -6.91 0.12 16.30
CA LEU A 117 -7.05 1.33 17.14
C LEU A 117 -8.50 1.83 17.21
N ASP A 118 -9.32 1.59 16.20
CA ASP A 118 -10.76 1.79 16.22
C ASP A 118 -11.42 0.99 17.34
N THR A 119 -11.21 -0.30 17.40
CA THR A 119 -11.73 -1.19 18.46
C THR A 119 -11.20 -0.78 19.85
N ALA A 120 -9.92 -0.38 19.93
CA ALA A 120 -9.34 0.10 21.15
C ALA A 120 -10.07 1.35 21.67
N GLY A 121 -10.30 2.34 20.80
CA GLY A 121 -10.97 3.59 21.15
C GLY A 121 -12.48 3.43 21.40
N GLU A 122 -13.17 2.62 20.62
CA GLU A 122 -14.63 2.50 20.69
C GLU A 122 -15.13 1.52 21.75
N LYS A 123 -14.35 0.48 22.06
CA LYS A 123 -14.76 -0.60 22.96
C LYS A 123 -13.80 -0.81 24.13
N LEU A 124 -12.51 -1.07 23.88
CA LEU A 124 -11.59 -1.47 24.93
C LEU A 124 -11.48 -0.40 26.04
N VAL A 125 -11.13 0.82 25.64
CA VAL A 125 -10.92 1.92 26.62
C VAL A 125 -12.22 2.26 27.37
N PRO A 126 -13.36 2.58 26.72
CA PRO A 126 -14.59 2.93 27.42
C PRO A 126 -15.12 1.82 28.34
N MET A 127 -15.01 0.56 27.93
CA MET A 127 -15.47 -0.55 28.76
C MET A 127 -14.56 -0.82 29.94
N THR A 128 -13.25 -0.64 29.77
CA THR A 128 -12.27 -0.78 30.85
C THR A 128 -12.47 0.31 31.92
N ASP A 129 -12.56 1.56 31.47
CA ASP A 129 -12.74 2.73 32.38
C ASP A 129 -14.08 2.66 33.12
N ALA A 130 -15.11 2.09 32.49
CA ALA A 130 -16.40 1.84 33.14
C ALA A 130 -16.44 0.60 34.07
N GLY A 131 -15.33 -0.13 34.24
CA GLY A 131 -15.25 -1.36 35.04
C GLY A 131 -16.09 -2.53 34.47
N ARG A 132 -16.36 -2.51 33.16
CA ARG A 132 -17.20 -3.50 32.47
C ARG A 132 -16.40 -4.53 31.62
N VAL A 133 -15.17 -4.84 32.05
CA VAL A 133 -14.24 -5.73 31.32
C VAL A 133 -14.87 -7.06 30.91
N ARG A 134 -15.63 -7.70 31.80
CA ARG A 134 -16.29 -9.00 31.53
C ARG A 134 -17.43 -8.92 30.50
N ARG A 135 -17.84 -7.72 30.07
CA ARG A 135 -18.89 -7.49 29.08
C ARG A 135 -18.36 -7.08 27.70
N MET A 136 -17.04 -7.03 27.51
CA MET A 136 -16.41 -6.62 26.24
C MET A 136 -16.67 -7.61 25.10
N GLY A 137 -16.91 -8.89 25.41
CA GLY A 137 -16.92 -9.97 24.42
C GLY A 137 -15.54 -10.63 24.26
N SER A 138 -15.51 -11.77 23.58
CA SER A 138 -14.31 -12.61 23.41
C SER A 138 -13.40 -12.16 22.26
N THR A 139 -13.91 -11.38 21.29
CA THR A 139 -13.19 -11.05 20.04
C THR A 139 -12.32 -9.78 20.13
N ILE A 140 -12.34 -9.06 21.25
CA ILE A 140 -11.61 -7.78 21.41
C ILE A 140 -10.11 -7.93 21.15
N VAL A 141 -9.48 -8.96 21.69
CA VAL A 141 -8.04 -9.19 21.52
C VAL A 141 -7.71 -9.46 20.05
N GLU A 142 -8.51 -10.29 19.37
CA GLU A 142 -8.34 -10.60 17.96
C GLU A 142 -8.46 -9.36 17.06
N GLN A 143 -9.35 -8.42 17.42
CA GLN A 143 -9.55 -7.18 16.69
C GLN A 143 -8.42 -6.15 16.93
N ILE A 144 -7.80 -6.16 18.11
CA ILE A 144 -6.79 -5.16 18.50
C ILE A 144 -5.38 -5.61 18.09
N MET A 145 -5.09 -6.91 18.16
CA MET A 145 -3.72 -7.40 17.90
C MET A 145 -3.26 -7.05 16.49
N GLY A 146 -2.01 -6.57 16.34
CA GLY A 146 -1.43 -6.19 15.06
C GLY A 146 -1.37 -7.33 14.03
N SER A 147 -1.38 -8.58 14.49
CA SER A 147 -1.42 -9.78 13.63
C SER A 147 -2.84 -10.23 13.25
N GLY A 148 -3.88 -9.48 13.63
CA GLY A 148 -5.28 -9.89 13.46
C GLY A 148 -5.65 -10.21 12.01
N VAL A 149 -5.19 -9.40 11.06
CA VAL A 149 -5.45 -9.65 9.62
C VAL A 149 -4.76 -10.93 9.15
N SER A 150 -3.45 -11.07 9.39
CA SER A 150 -2.68 -12.24 8.95
C SER A 150 -3.22 -13.54 9.55
N ALA A 151 -3.60 -13.51 10.83
CA ALA A 151 -4.14 -14.68 11.53
C ALA A 151 -5.49 -15.10 10.95
N ARG A 152 -6.39 -14.13 10.66
CA ARG A 152 -7.69 -14.45 10.02
C ARG A 152 -7.52 -14.99 8.61
N VAL A 153 -6.67 -14.35 7.80
CA VAL A 153 -6.34 -14.81 6.44
C VAL A 153 -5.79 -16.23 6.47
N SER A 154 -4.90 -16.53 7.43
CA SER A 154 -4.38 -17.90 7.59
C SER A 154 -5.48 -18.91 7.87
N GLY A 155 -6.42 -18.61 8.77
CA GLY A 155 -7.54 -19.51 9.07
C GLY A 155 -8.50 -19.67 7.89
N MET A 156 -8.79 -18.58 7.17
CA MET A 156 -9.70 -18.58 6.02
C MET A 156 -9.18 -19.32 4.79
N LEU A 157 -7.85 -19.29 4.59
CA LEU A 157 -7.18 -19.84 3.41
C LEU A 157 -6.29 -21.04 3.73
N ALA A 158 -6.38 -21.59 4.94
CA ALA A 158 -5.65 -22.75 5.42
C ALA A 158 -4.12 -22.67 5.20
N LEU A 159 -3.52 -21.49 5.47
CA LEU A 159 -2.10 -21.25 5.25
C LEU A 159 -1.27 -21.89 6.38
N GLY A 160 -0.33 -22.75 6.05
CA GLY A 160 0.49 -23.53 7.00
C GLY A 160 1.95 -23.09 7.12
N ASN A 161 2.43 -22.19 6.25
CA ASN A 161 3.77 -21.61 6.32
C ASN A 161 3.83 -20.44 7.30
N GLN A 162 4.83 -19.59 7.23
CA GLN A 162 4.95 -18.40 8.08
C GLN A 162 3.74 -17.49 7.92
N VAL A 163 3.10 -17.15 9.04
CA VAL A 163 2.04 -16.16 9.13
C VAL A 163 2.48 -15.11 10.14
N THR A 164 2.64 -13.87 9.67
CA THR A 164 3.12 -12.76 10.50
C THR A 164 2.61 -11.42 9.99
N SER A 165 2.80 -10.40 10.81
CA SER A 165 2.55 -9.00 10.45
C SER A 165 3.79 -8.18 10.76
N ASN A 166 4.09 -7.23 9.88
CA ASN A 166 5.09 -6.20 10.11
C ASN A 166 4.43 -4.84 10.34
N SER A 167 5.16 -3.92 10.92
CA SER A 167 4.76 -2.52 11.06
C SER A 167 6.00 -1.63 10.95
N SER A 168 6.10 -0.93 9.84
CA SER A 168 7.15 0.01 9.47
C SER A 168 6.55 1.32 8.92
N ALA A 169 5.52 1.79 9.61
CA ALA A 169 4.75 2.97 9.24
C ALA A 169 4.30 2.93 7.76
N CYS A 170 4.60 3.98 6.98
CA CYS A 170 4.18 4.07 5.58
C CYS A 170 4.88 3.06 4.64
N SER A 171 5.96 2.43 5.08
CA SER A 171 6.70 1.41 4.32
C SER A 171 6.13 0.00 4.47
N THR A 172 5.21 -0.21 5.43
CA THR A 172 4.72 -1.52 5.88
C THR A 172 4.30 -2.46 4.75
N GLY A 173 3.39 -2.05 3.88
CA GLY A 173 2.87 -2.93 2.83
C GLY A 173 3.91 -3.33 1.79
N ALA A 174 4.80 -2.40 1.41
CA ALA A 174 5.90 -2.69 0.49
C ALA A 174 6.99 -3.56 1.14
N GLU A 175 7.28 -3.34 2.42
CA GLU A 175 8.20 -4.20 3.20
C GLU A 175 7.66 -5.63 3.31
N ALA A 176 6.36 -5.81 3.52
CA ALA A 176 5.73 -7.13 3.52
C ALA A 176 5.95 -7.88 2.19
N ILE A 177 5.86 -7.15 1.07
CA ILE A 177 6.11 -7.71 -0.28
C ILE A 177 7.58 -8.15 -0.41
N VAL A 178 8.54 -7.32 0.03
CA VAL A 178 9.97 -7.70 0.02
C VAL A 178 10.22 -8.89 0.92
N GLY A 179 9.61 -8.94 2.12
CA GLY A 179 9.74 -10.07 3.05
C GLY A 179 9.24 -11.40 2.45
N GLY A 180 8.10 -11.38 1.78
CA GLY A 180 7.59 -12.55 1.05
C GLY A 180 8.47 -12.97 -0.12
N TYR A 181 8.96 -11.99 -0.88
CA TYR A 181 9.94 -12.22 -1.94
C TYR A 181 11.19 -12.95 -1.43
N GLU A 182 11.79 -12.45 -0.37
CA GLU A 182 12.99 -13.06 0.21
C GLU A 182 12.71 -14.49 0.69
N ARG A 183 11.54 -14.73 1.28
CA ARG A 183 11.17 -16.05 1.78
C ARG A 183 11.04 -17.07 0.64
N ILE A 184 10.37 -16.70 -0.47
CA ILE A 184 10.23 -17.58 -1.65
C ILE A 184 11.57 -17.76 -2.35
N LYS A 185 12.31 -16.67 -2.57
CA LYS A 185 13.64 -16.67 -3.20
C LYS A 185 14.61 -17.63 -2.51
N ASN A 186 14.54 -17.71 -1.18
CA ASN A 186 15.38 -18.59 -0.36
C ASN A 186 14.82 -20.03 -0.22
N GLY A 187 13.71 -20.36 -0.87
CA GLY A 187 13.12 -21.70 -0.84
C GLY A 187 12.43 -22.06 0.48
N LEU A 188 12.03 -21.08 1.29
CA LEU A 188 11.36 -21.30 2.58
C LEU A 188 9.82 -21.34 2.46
N ALA A 189 9.29 -20.93 1.32
CA ALA A 189 7.90 -21.04 0.93
C ALA A 189 7.81 -21.12 -0.59
N ASP A 190 6.72 -21.66 -1.11
CA ASP A 190 6.44 -21.65 -2.54
C ASP A 190 5.49 -20.49 -2.90
N ARG A 191 4.65 -20.06 -1.93
CA ARG A 191 3.65 -18.99 -2.08
C ARG A 191 3.58 -18.12 -0.84
N MET A 192 3.36 -16.84 -1.03
CA MET A 192 3.16 -15.88 0.06
C MET A 192 2.09 -14.84 -0.31
N LEU A 193 1.11 -14.66 0.57
CA LEU A 193 0.21 -13.51 0.50
C LEU A 193 0.86 -12.32 1.22
N CYS A 194 1.16 -11.26 0.49
CA CYS A 194 1.95 -10.15 1.01
C CYS A 194 1.29 -8.80 0.73
N GLY A 195 1.25 -7.96 1.74
CA GLY A 195 0.71 -6.62 1.57
C GLY A 195 0.43 -5.91 2.88
N GLY A 196 -0.56 -5.03 2.86
CA GLY A 196 -0.92 -4.24 4.03
C GLY A 196 -2.38 -3.86 4.06
N SER A 197 -2.86 -3.61 5.25
CA SER A 197 -4.22 -3.16 5.53
C SER A 197 -4.22 -2.04 6.56
N GLU A 198 -5.11 -1.06 6.40
CA GLU A 198 -5.31 0.02 7.37
C GLU A 198 -6.79 0.39 7.49
N GLY A 199 -7.27 0.47 8.73
CA GLY A 199 -8.68 0.73 9.02
C GLY A 199 -9.10 2.19 8.80
N SER A 200 -10.39 2.41 8.62
CA SER A 200 -11.01 3.73 8.54
C SER A 200 -11.46 4.17 9.93
N SER A 201 -10.68 5.03 10.58
CA SER A 201 -11.06 5.50 11.92
C SER A 201 -10.50 6.87 12.26
N HIS A 202 -11.35 7.71 12.86
CA HIS A 202 -10.92 8.99 13.41
C HIS A 202 -9.85 8.83 14.51
N TYR A 203 -9.83 7.71 15.24
CA TYR A 203 -8.76 7.42 16.22
C TYR A 203 -7.40 7.22 15.54
N VAL A 204 -7.38 6.59 14.36
CA VAL A 204 -6.16 6.44 13.56
C VAL A 204 -5.64 7.82 13.09
N TRP A 205 -6.55 8.70 12.67
CA TRP A 205 -6.18 9.97 12.03
C TRP A 205 -5.96 11.12 13.01
N ALA A 206 -6.51 11.04 14.23
CA ALA A 206 -6.44 12.11 15.23
C ALA A 206 -5.01 12.54 15.58
N GLY A 207 -4.09 11.57 15.72
CA GLY A 207 -2.70 11.85 15.99
C GLY A 207 -2.01 12.66 14.88
N PHE A 208 -2.30 12.36 13.62
CA PHE A 208 -1.77 13.09 12.48
C PHE A 208 -2.37 14.49 12.36
N ASP A 209 -3.67 14.67 12.66
CA ASP A 209 -4.28 15.99 12.70
C ASP A 209 -3.69 16.86 13.83
N ALA A 210 -3.44 16.28 15.00
CA ALA A 210 -2.77 16.95 16.11
C ALA A 210 -1.32 17.37 15.77
N MET A 211 -0.60 16.56 15.00
CA MET A 211 0.72 16.89 14.46
C MET A 211 0.70 18.00 13.40
N ARG A 212 -0.48 18.38 12.90
CA ARG A 212 -0.67 19.34 11.80
C ARG A 212 0.02 18.93 10.48
N VAL A 213 0.12 17.64 10.21
CA VAL A 213 0.67 17.09 8.98
C VAL A 213 -0.39 16.79 7.92
N LEU A 214 -1.68 16.87 8.30
CA LEU A 214 -2.82 16.72 7.40
C LEU A 214 -3.16 18.04 6.71
N ALA A 215 -3.57 17.97 5.43
CA ALA A 215 -4.01 19.12 4.67
C ALA A 215 -5.35 19.68 5.22
N ARG A 216 -5.43 21.00 5.36
CA ARG A 216 -6.61 21.70 5.93
C ARG A 216 -7.25 22.69 4.96
N LYS A 217 -6.64 22.91 3.80
CA LYS A 217 -7.03 23.99 2.88
C LYS A 217 -8.17 23.62 1.95
N PHE A 218 -8.40 22.31 1.71
CA PHE A 218 -9.31 21.84 0.67
C PHE A 218 -10.47 21.01 1.23
N ASN A 219 -10.91 21.30 2.44
CA ASN A 219 -12.03 20.57 3.07
C ASN A 219 -13.35 20.70 2.29
N ASP A 220 -13.55 21.81 1.58
CA ASP A 220 -14.75 22.09 0.78
C ASP A 220 -14.65 21.55 -0.67
N GLU A 221 -13.47 21.09 -1.08
CA GLU A 221 -13.19 20.51 -2.40
C GLU A 221 -12.42 19.21 -2.22
N PRO A 222 -13.04 18.13 -1.67
CA PRO A 222 -12.35 16.91 -1.29
C PRO A 222 -11.50 16.29 -2.40
N GLU A 223 -12.01 16.29 -3.62
CA GLU A 223 -11.33 15.71 -4.80
C GLU A 223 -10.03 16.45 -5.16
N LYS A 224 -9.87 17.69 -4.70
CA LYS A 224 -8.67 18.50 -4.91
C LYS A 224 -7.72 18.50 -3.72
N ALA A 225 -8.06 17.81 -2.64
CA ALA A 225 -7.36 17.95 -1.35
C ALA A 225 -5.98 17.27 -1.32
N SER A 226 -5.82 16.14 -2.01
CA SER A 226 -4.51 15.48 -2.11
C SER A 226 -3.75 16.00 -3.32
N ARG A 227 -2.66 16.73 -3.06
CA ARG A 227 -1.91 17.51 -4.05
C ARG A 227 -0.41 17.20 -4.02
N PRO A 228 0.02 15.93 -4.23
CA PRO A 228 1.43 15.62 -4.33
C PRO A 228 2.09 16.41 -5.47
N LEU A 229 3.35 16.83 -5.28
CA LEU A 229 4.16 17.56 -6.26
C LEU A 229 3.72 19.01 -6.56
N SER A 230 2.61 19.46 -5.98
CA SER A 230 2.04 20.79 -6.19
C SER A 230 2.71 21.86 -5.33
N ALA A 231 2.81 23.10 -5.83
CA ALA A 231 3.24 24.26 -5.05
C ALA A 231 2.26 24.60 -3.92
N THR A 232 0.99 24.19 -4.04
CA THR A 232 -0.05 24.39 -3.02
C THR A 232 -0.26 23.18 -2.12
N ALA A 233 0.61 22.18 -2.19
CA ALA A 233 0.61 21.06 -1.25
C ALA A 233 0.62 21.55 0.20
N ALA A 234 -0.23 20.99 1.05
CA ALA A 234 -0.47 21.51 2.41
C ALA A 234 -0.47 20.42 3.50
N GLY A 235 0.01 19.24 3.18
CA GLY A 235 -0.02 18.05 4.01
C GLY A 235 -0.71 16.88 3.31
N PHE A 236 -0.59 15.68 3.86
CA PHE A 236 -1.27 14.54 3.26
C PHE A 236 -2.75 14.46 3.65
N ILE A 237 -3.51 13.75 2.86
CA ILE A 237 -4.90 13.37 3.19
C ILE A 237 -4.86 11.95 3.74
N PRO A 238 -5.47 11.67 4.92
CA PRO A 238 -5.51 10.32 5.45
C PRO A 238 -6.34 9.41 4.55
N GLY A 239 -5.91 8.17 4.42
CA GLY A 239 -6.58 7.13 3.65
C GLY A 239 -6.66 5.83 4.43
N SER A 240 -7.45 4.91 3.92
CA SER A 240 -7.64 3.56 4.44
C SER A 240 -7.84 2.57 3.29
N GLY A 241 -7.81 1.30 3.58
CA GLY A 241 -7.99 0.23 2.61
C GLY A 241 -7.00 -0.90 2.80
N ALA A 242 -6.89 -1.76 1.81
CA ALA A 242 -5.95 -2.87 1.81
C ALA A 242 -5.57 -3.27 0.39
N ALA A 243 -4.40 -3.86 0.24
CA ALA A 243 -4.07 -4.64 -0.95
C ALA A 243 -3.14 -5.78 -0.59
N ILE A 244 -3.32 -6.89 -1.30
CA ILE A 244 -2.57 -8.13 -1.13
C ILE A 244 -2.12 -8.62 -2.49
N LEU A 245 -0.85 -9.01 -2.56
CA LEU A 245 -0.27 -9.71 -3.70
C LEU A 245 -0.10 -11.19 -3.35
N HIS A 246 -0.45 -12.07 -4.26
CA HIS A 246 -0.09 -13.47 -4.23
C HIS A 246 1.25 -13.63 -4.96
N LEU A 247 2.31 -13.80 -4.18
CA LEU A 247 3.66 -14.09 -4.67
C LEU A 247 3.85 -15.59 -4.79
N GLU A 248 4.51 -16.03 -5.84
CA GLU A 248 4.75 -17.45 -6.10
C GLU A 248 6.13 -17.67 -6.72
N SER A 249 6.77 -18.82 -6.47
CA SER A 249 7.96 -19.19 -7.22
C SER A 249 7.61 -19.41 -8.69
N LEU A 250 8.46 -18.97 -9.61
CA LEU A 250 8.24 -19.14 -11.04
C LEU A 250 8.00 -20.60 -11.41
N GLU A 251 8.78 -21.50 -10.82
CA GLU A 251 8.67 -22.94 -11.08
C GLU A 251 7.26 -23.48 -10.76
N ASN A 252 6.68 -23.06 -9.63
CA ASN A 252 5.33 -23.45 -9.25
C ASN A 252 4.27 -22.83 -10.15
N ALA A 253 4.41 -21.55 -10.47
CA ALA A 253 3.50 -20.85 -11.36
C ALA A 253 3.44 -21.50 -12.74
N GLU A 254 4.60 -21.82 -13.34
CA GLU A 254 4.70 -22.53 -14.62
C GLU A 254 4.12 -23.93 -14.54
N GLN A 255 4.45 -24.71 -13.49
CA GLN A 255 3.98 -26.09 -13.31
C GLN A 255 2.44 -26.19 -13.31
N ARG A 256 1.75 -25.22 -12.71
CA ARG A 256 0.29 -25.19 -12.67
C ARG A 256 -0.37 -24.37 -13.79
N GLY A 257 0.41 -23.79 -14.70
CA GLY A 257 -0.11 -22.95 -15.77
C GLY A 257 -0.77 -21.66 -15.27
N ALA A 258 -0.21 -21.06 -14.23
CA ALA A 258 -0.75 -19.84 -13.64
C ALA A 258 -0.64 -18.65 -14.61
N ARG A 259 -1.64 -17.75 -14.52
CA ARG A 259 -1.47 -16.40 -15.06
C ARG A 259 -0.37 -15.69 -14.26
N ILE A 260 0.56 -15.04 -14.95
CA ILE A 260 1.61 -14.23 -14.33
C ILE A 260 1.41 -12.77 -14.72
N TYR A 261 1.28 -11.89 -13.73
CA TYR A 261 1.17 -10.45 -13.93
C TYR A 261 2.53 -9.80 -14.19
N ALA A 262 3.49 -10.12 -13.34
CA ALA A 262 4.82 -9.54 -13.40
C ALA A 262 5.82 -10.43 -12.67
N GLU A 263 7.09 -10.22 -12.93
CA GLU A 263 8.17 -10.71 -12.09
C GLU A 263 8.52 -9.65 -11.03
N LEU A 264 8.67 -10.08 -9.80
CA LEU A 264 9.23 -9.29 -8.71
C LEU A 264 10.75 -9.47 -8.74
N LEU A 265 11.46 -8.52 -9.33
CA LEU A 265 12.91 -8.62 -9.53
C LEU A 265 13.70 -8.50 -8.24
N GLY A 266 13.18 -7.75 -7.26
CA GLY A 266 13.80 -7.52 -5.97
C GLY A 266 13.36 -6.23 -5.31
N GLY A 267 14.07 -5.86 -4.26
CA GLY A 267 13.84 -4.63 -3.52
C GLY A 267 15.00 -4.30 -2.60
N SER A 268 14.85 -3.23 -1.85
CA SER A 268 15.77 -2.83 -0.79
C SER A 268 15.00 -2.27 0.39
N LEU A 269 15.52 -2.53 1.58
CA LEU A 269 15.03 -2.02 2.86
C LEU A 269 16.21 -1.41 3.61
N ASN A 270 16.05 -0.20 4.13
CA ASN A 270 17.02 0.38 5.04
C ASN A 270 16.39 1.38 6.01
N CYS A 271 17.20 1.87 6.93
CA CYS A 271 16.85 2.94 7.85
C CYS A 271 18.00 3.95 7.89
N GLY A 272 17.69 5.26 7.93
CA GLY A 272 18.68 6.32 8.02
C GLY A 272 19.24 6.53 9.43
N GLY A 273 18.71 5.81 10.43
CA GLY A 273 19.19 5.87 11.82
C GLY A 273 18.98 7.23 12.49
N HIS A 274 18.06 8.04 11.99
CA HIS A 274 17.79 9.41 12.44
C HIS A 274 19.04 10.29 12.44
N ARG A 275 19.89 10.16 11.42
CA ARG A 275 21.11 10.94 11.24
C ARG A 275 21.03 11.80 9.98
N GLN A 276 21.92 12.75 9.83
CA GLN A 276 22.05 13.60 8.63
C GLN A 276 20.73 14.26 8.19
N GLY A 277 19.96 14.76 9.17
CA GLY A 277 18.67 15.38 8.93
C GLY A 277 17.46 14.42 8.94
N GLY A 278 17.70 13.12 9.07
CA GLY A 278 16.65 12.14 9.34
C GLY A 278 16.12 12.25 10.78
N SER A 279 14.84 11.95 10.95
CA SER A 279 14.14 11.98 12.24
C SER A 279 12.99 10.98 12.25
N MET A 280 12.26 10.92 13.36
CA MET A 280 11.04 10.11 13.43
C MET A 280 10.03 10.45 12.32
N THR A 281 10.01 11.69 11.84
CA THR A 281 9.00 12.18 10.88
C THR A 281 9.54 12.62 9.53
N ALA A 282 10.85 12.54 9.34
CA ALA A 282 11.49 12.93 8.08
C ALA A 282 12.60 11.94 7.71
N PRO A 283 12.63 11.43 6.46
CA PRO A 283 13.66 10.51 6.03
C PRO A 283 15.00 11.23 5.78
N ASN A 284 16.08 10.51 6.03
CA ASN A 284 17.44 10.91 5.66
C ASN A 284 17.63 10.74 4.14
N GLN A 285 17.94 11.81 3.43
CA GLN A 285 18.08 11.77 1.97
C GLN A 285 19.22 10.85 1.48
N THR A 286 20.27 10.67 2.28
CA THR A 286 21.35 9.71 1.95
C THR A 286 20.84 8.28 2.02
N SER A 287 20.04 7.92 3.03
CA SER A 287 19.45 6.58 3.14
C SER A 287 18.39 6.31 2.06
N VAL A 288 17.59 7.33 1.70
CA VAL A 288 16.65 7.26 0.58
C VAL A 288 17.38 6.92 -0.72
N ARG A 289 18.39 7.69 -1.08
CA ARG A 289 19.20 7.44 -2.31
C ARG A 289 19.88 6.09 -2.29
N ARG A 290 20.37 5.67 -1.11
CA ARG A 290 20.95 4.34 -0.94
C ARG A 290 19.91 3.25 -1.17
N CYS A 291 18.70 3.36 -0.61
CA CYS A 291 17.62 2.41 -0.80
C CYS A 291 17.26 2.25 -2.29
N ILE A 292 17.15 3.36 -3.02
CA ILE A 292 16.88 3.36 -4.46
C ILE A 292 17.99 2.61 -5.23
N ARG A 293 19.27 2.97 -5.00
CA ARG A 293 20.39 2.33 -5.69
C ARG A 293 20.51 0.84 -5.39
N GLU A 294 20.33 0.45 -4.13
CA GLU A 294 20.36 -0.95 -3.71
C GLU A 294 19.20 -1.74 -4.33
N ALA A 295 18.01 -1.16 -4.45
CA ALA A 295 16.89 -1.82 -5.11
C ALA A 295 17.16 -2.08 -6.59
N VAL A 296 17.73 -1.11 -7.31
CA VAL A 296 18.16 -1.25 -8.72
C VAL A 296 19.21 -2.35 -8.84
N ALA A 297 20.25 -2.32 -7.97
CA ALA A 297 21.31 -3.32 -7.98
C ALA A 297 20.81 -4.73 -7.63
N ASN A 298 19.93 -4.87 -6.63
CA ASN A 298 19.34 -6.15 -6.22
C ASN A 298 18.41 -6.73 -7.27
N ALA A 299 17.77 -5.87 -8.07
CA ALA A 299 16.96 -6.27 -9.22
C ALA A 299 17.81 -6.68 -10.43
N GLY A 300 19.13 -6.42 -10.42
CA GLY A 300 20.03 -6.74 -11.52
C GLY A 300 19.78 -5.93 -12.80
N ILE A 301 19.30 -4.70 -12.64
CA ILE A 301 18.98 -3.77 -13.74
C ILE A 301 19.84 -2.51 -13.70
N THR A 302 19.75 -1.73 -14.76
CA THR A 302 20.35 -0.38 -14.83
C THR A 302 19.27 0.71 -14.75
N SER A 303 19.66 1.95 -14.48
CA SER A 303 18.70 3.06 -14.33
C SER A 303 17.87 3.32 -15.57
N ASP A 304 18.44 3.11 -16.76
CA ASP A 304 17.81 3.30 -18.06
C ASP A 304 16.77 2.20 -18.42
N GLU A 305 16.72 1.12 -17.65
CA GLU A 305 15.67 0.10 -17.76
C GLU A 305 14.40 0.44 -16.95
N ILE A 306 14.40 1.54 -16.20
CA ILE A 306 13.24 1.97 -15.39
C ILE A 306 12.38 2.92 -16.23
N ASP A 307 11.17 2.50 -16.55
CA ASP A 307 10.23 3.27 -17.37
C ASP A 307 9.39 4.24 -16.49
N ALA A 308 9.05 3.84 -15.27
CA ALA A 308 8.23 4.66 -14.38
C ALA A 308 8.59 4.45 -12.91
N ILE A 309 8.35 5.51 -12.13
CA ILE A 309 8.51 5.57 -10.68
C ILE A 309 7.14 5.81 -10.07
N ASN A 310 6.72 4.95 -9.16
CA ASN A 310 5.63 5.24 -8.25
C ASN A 310 6.23 5.68 -6.91
N GLY A 311 6.28 6.99 -6.69
CA GLY A 311 6.95 7.60 -5.56
C GLY A 311 6.17 7.47 -4.24
N HIS A 312 6.83 7.82 -3.15
CA HIS A 312 6.16 7.98 -1.87
C HIS A 312 5.27 9.23 -1.85
N LEU A 313 5.78 10.37 -2.30
CA LEU A 313 5.11 11.65 -2.63
C LEU A 313 3.77 11.87 -1.92
N THR A 314 3.79 12.55 -0.79
CA THR A 314 2.67 12.61 0.15
C THR A 314 1.94 13.96 0.21
N ALA A 315 2.17 14.84 -0.74
CA ALA A 315 1.69 16.23 -0.72
C ALA A 315 2.27 17.05 0.45
N THR A 316 3.52 16.81 0.79
CA THR A 316 4.23 17.49 1.87
C THR A 316 5.48 18.21 1.34
N VAL A 317 6.13 18.98 2.21
CA VAL A 317 7.42 19.64 1.92
C VAL A 317 8.54 18.64 1.57
N ALA A 318 8.31 17.34 1.71
CA ALA A 318 9.27 16.30 1.36
C ALA A 318 9.24 15.96 -0.14
N ASP A 319 8.16 16.23 -0.87
CA ASP A 319 8.00 15.83 -2.26
C ASP A 319 9.13 16.34 -3.18
N PRO A 320 9.53 17.61 -3.16
CA PRO A 320 10.66 18.08 -3.98
C PRO A 320 11.98 17.38 -3.66
N ARG A 321 12.22 17.09 -2.39
CA ARG A 321 13.41 16.37 -1.94
C ARG A 321 13.42 14.91 -2.41
N GLU A 322 12.25 14.30 -2.48
CA GLU A 322 12.10 12.94 -3.01
C GLU A 322 12.43 12.91 -4.49
N VAL A 323 11.87 13.82 -5.31
CA VAL A 323 12.20 13.91 -6.75
C VAL A 323 13.69 14.14 -6.96
N ALA A 324 14.32 15.06 -6.21
CA ALA A 324 15.76 15.27 -6.25
C ALA A 324 16.56 14.03 -5.84
N SER A 325 16.04 13.23 -4.92
CA SER A 325 16.71 11.98 -4.52
C SER A 325 16.60 10.90 -5.58
N TRP A 326 15.49 10.81 -6.30
CA TRP A 326 15.33 9.93 -7.47
C TRP A 326 16.33 10.31 -8.57
N ALA A 327 16.36 11.57 -8.99
CA ALA A 327 17.30 12.05 -10.00
C ALA A 327 18.77 11.76 -9.63
N ALA A 328 19.15 12.03 -8.38
CA ALA A 328 20.51 11.80 -7.90
C ALA A 328 20.86 10.31 -7.72
N ALA A 329 19.88 9.45 -7.37
CA ALA A 329 20.10 8.03 -7.18
C ALA A 329 20.25 7.29 -8.51
N LEU A 330 19.44 7.67 -9.50
CA LEU A 330 19.44 7.09 -10.84
C LEU A 330 20.41 7.77 -11.81
N GLU A 331 21.08 8.85 -11.37
CA GLU A 331 21.99 9.67 -12.16
C GLU A 331 21.32 10.28 -13.41
N CYS A 332 20.03 10.67 -13.26
CA CYS A 332 19.22 11.24 -14.32
C CYS A 332 19.29 12.76 -14.35
N THR A 333 19.20 13.31 -15.57
CA THR A 333 18.91 14.74 -15.80
C THR A 333 17.39 14.96 -15.83
N PRO A 334 16.90 16.21 -15.87
CA PRO A 334 15.46 16.48 -16.03
C PRO A 334 14.83 15.80 -17.25
N GLU A 335 15.59 15.66 -18.34
CA GLU A 335 15.14 15.08 -19.61
C GLU A 335 15.13 13.54 -19.60
N THR A 336 15.87 12.92 -18.69
CA THR A 336 16.04 11.46 -18.62
C THR A 336 15.41 10.82 -17.38
N LEU A 337 14.80 11.62 -16.49
CA LEU A 337 14.08 11.07 -15.36
C LEU A 337 12.86 10.29 -15.86
N PRO A 338 12.68 9.02 -15.44
CA PRO A 338 11.48 8.25 -15.75
C PRO A 338 10.18 8.98 -15.35
N LEU A 339 9.05 8.59 -15.94
CA LEU A 339 7.75 9.11 -15.49
C LEU A 339 7.59 8.86 -14.00
N ILE A 340 7.24 9.90 -13.23
CA ILE A 340 7.08 9.80 -11.77
C ILE A 340 5.66 10.17 -11.36
N THR A 341 5.01 9.27 -10.63
CA THR A 341 3.61 9.42 -10.21
C THR A 341 3.44 9.23 -8.72
N SER A 342 2.32 9.78 -8.21
CA SER A 342 1.81 9.51 -6.87
C SER A 342 0.35 9.04 -6.93
N THR A 343 0.12 7.77 -6.63
CA THR A 343 -1.25 7.22 -6.49
C THR A 343 -2.01 7.90 -5.36
N LYS A 344 -1.29 8.44 -4.36
CA LYS A 344 -1.89 9.17 -3.23
C LYS A 344 -2.65 10.43 -3.64
N SER A 345 -2.41 10.98 -4.84
CA SER A 345 -3.21 12.07 -5.38
C SER A 345 -4.70 11.69 -5.48
N MET A 346 -4.99 10.41 -5.74
CA MET A 346 -6.33 9.87 -5.92
C MET A 346 -6.89 9.17 -4.69
N ILE A 347 -6.07 8.47 -3.91
CA ILE A 347 -6.55 7.62 -2.80
C ILE A 347 -6.22 8.16 -1.41
N GLY A 348 -5.47 9.27 -1.31
CA GLY A 348 -4.89 9.69 -0.04
C GLY A 348 -3.77 8.77 0.44
N HIS A 349 -3.34 8.95 1.67
CA HIS A 349 -2.26 8.17 2.27
C HIS A 349 -2.83 7.03 3.11
N GLY A 350 -2.81 5.83 2.58
CA GLY A 350 -3.31 4.61 3.24
C GLY A 350 -2.41 4.05 4.36
N LEU A 351 -1.45 4.84 4.86
CA LEU A 351 -0.55 4.47 5.96
C LEU A 351 0.12 3.11 5.73
N GLY A 352 -0.15 2.11 6.59
CA GLY A 352 0.40 0.76 6.44
C GLY A 352 -0.04 0.02 5.18
N ALA A 353 -1.21 0.34 4.62
CA ALA A 353 -1.71 -0.22 3.37
C ALA A 353 -1.14 0.46 2.12
N ALA A 354 -0.59 1.69 2.24
CA ALA A 354 -0.19 2.53 1.12
C ALA A 354 0.70 1.79 0.11
N GLY A 355 1.81 1.20 0.60
CA GLY A 355 2.78 0.53 -0.25
C GLY A 355 2.21 -0.64 -1.05
N ALA A 356 1.24 -1.35 -0.48
CA ALA A 356 0.58 -2.47 -1.15
C ALA A 356 -0.45 -2.02 -2.19
N MET A 357 -1.33 -1.05 -1.87
CA MET A 357 -2.29 -0.48 -2.83
C MET A 357 -1.57 0.13 -4.04
N GLU A 358 -0.47 0.86 -3.79
CA GLU A 358 0.36 1.45 -4.84
C GLU A 358 1.12 0.40 -5.65
N SER A 359 1.50 -0.75 -5.06
CA SER A 359 2.08 -1.88 -5.79
C SER A 359 1.07 -2.51 -6.74
N VAL A 360 -0.19 -2.68 -6.33
CA VAL A 360 -1.27 -3.12 -7.24
C VAL A 360 -1.46 -2.11 -8.38
N ALA A 361 -1.42 -0.80 -8.10
CA ALA A 361 -1.46 0.22 -9.15
C ALA A 361 -0.30 0.06 -10.16
N CYS A 362 0.93 -0.20 -9.69
CA CYS A 362 2.08 -0.47 -10.57
C CYS A 362 1.87 -1.70 -11.45
N LEU A 363 1.32 -2.78 -10.90
CA LEU A 363 1.05 -4.00 -11.64
C LEU A 363 -0.05 -3.83 -12.68
N LEU A 364 -1.10 -3.08 -12.37
CA LEU A 364 -2.15 -2.71 -13.33
C LEU A 364 -1.61 -1.81 -14.45
N MET A 365 -0.74 -0.86 -14.12
CA MET A 365 -0.03 -0.05 -15.12
C MET A 365 0.80 -0.91 -16.08
N LEU A 366 1.58 -1.85 -15.55
CA LEU A 366 2.38 -2.79 -16.35
C LEU A 366 1.52 -3.64 -17.26
N GLN A 367 0.42 -4.21 -16.75
CA GLN A 367 -0.49 -5.04 -17.52
C GLN A 367 -1.23 -4.24 -18.59
N GLY A 368 -1.74 -3.09 -18.22
CA GLY A 368 -2.52 -2.22 -19.11
C GLY A 368 -1.70 -1.36 -20.06
N GLY A 369 -0.37 -1.29 -19.90
CA GLY A 369 0.51 -0.44 -20.73
C GLY A 369 0.22 1.04 -20.60
N PHE A 370 0.03 1.53 -19.37
CA PHE A 370 -0.24 2.95 -19.10
C PHE A 370 0.49 3.42 -17.84
N VAL A 371 0.63 4.73 -17.71
CA VAL A 371 1.05 5.38 -16.45
C VAL A 371 -0.07 6.30 -16.00
N HIS A 372 -0.58 6.08 -14.78
CA HIS A 372 -1.68 6.88 -14.24
C HIS A 372 -1.22 8.32 -13.91
N PRO A 373 -2.12 9.32 -13.96
CA PRO A 373 -1.77 10.70 -13.61
C PRO A 373 -1.48 10.87 -12.13
N SER A 374 -0.68 11.90 -11.82
CA SER A 374 -0.75 12.59 -10.54
C SER A 374 -1.73 13.74 -10.69
N ILE A 375 -2.94 13.59 -10.16
CA ILE A 375 -3.95 14.65 -10.22
C ILE A 375 -3.63 15.77 -9.22
N ASN A 376 -4.22 16.96 -9.41
CA ASN A 376 -4.07 18.11 -8.52
C ASN A 376 -2.63 18.66 -8.40
N CYS A 377 -1.83 18.52 -9.45
CA CYS A 377 -0.48 19.10 -9.52
C CYS A 377 -0.31 20.04 -10.74
N GLU A 378 -1.36 20.73 -11.13
CA GLU A 378 -1.37 21.73 -12.18
C GLU A 378 -0.40 22.88 -11.94
N ASP A 379 -0.05 23.13 -10.69
CA ASP A 379 0.93 24.08 -10.18
C ASP A 379 2.16 23.35 -9.63
N VAL A 380 2.90 22.64 -10.47
CA VAL A 380 4.09 21.91 -10.08
C VAL A 380 4.99 22.76 -9.17
N HIS A 381 5.51 22.16 -8.10
CA HIS A 381 6.35 22.88 -7.13
C HIS A 381 7.59 23.48 -7.81
N PRO A 382 7.95 24.75 -7.55
CA PRO A 382 9.05 25.43 -8.25
C PRO A 382 10.40 24.73 -8.21
N GLU A 383 10.73 24.06 -7.10
CA GLU A 383 12.00 23.30 -6.97
C GLU A 383 12.11 22.11 -7.90
N ILE A 384 10.99 21.59 -8.40
CA ILE A 384 10.93 20.42 -9.29
C ILE A 384 10.34 20.73 -10.66
N GLU A 385 10.11 22.03 -10.94
CA GLU A 385 9.65 22.50 -12.23
C GLU A 385 10.50 21.99 -13.42
N PRO A 386 11.85 21.87 -13.33
CA PRO A 386 12.62 21.24 -14.38
C PRO A 386 12.20 19.82 -14.74
N TYR A 387 11.65 19.07 -13.80
CA TYR A 387 11.18 17.70 -13.97
C TYR A 387 9.69 17.60 -14.35
N ALA A 388 9.01 18.71 -14.62
CA ALA A 388 7.56 18.73 -14.89
C ALA A 388 7.15 17.81 -16.06
N ALA A 389 8.01 17.63 -17.06
CA ALA A 389 7.77 16.73 -18.18
C ALA A 389 7.68 15.24 -17.78
N SER A 390 8.30 14.87 -16.66
CA SER A 390 8.23 13.50 -16.10
C SER A 390 7.03 13.29 -15.17
N ILE A 391 6.23 14.33 -14.89
CA ILE A 391 5.07 14.29 -14.00
C ILE A 391 3.78 14.28 -14.82
N PRO A 392 3.18 13.12 -15.10
CA PRO A 392 1.97 13.04 -15.88
C PRO A 392 0.78 13.58 -15.10
N GLN A 393 0.07 14.57 -15.67
CA GLN A 393 -1.18 15.12 -15.13
C GLN A 393 -2.41 14.50 -15.77
N GLN A 394 -2.20 13.66 -16.79
CA GLN A 394 -3.19 12.85 -17.47
C GLN A 394 -2.62 11.46 -17.68
N VAL A 395 -3.45 10.47 -17.96
CA VAL A 395 -2.97 9.13 -18.29
C VAL A 395 -2.04 9.18 -19.50
N VAL A 396 -0.91 8.49 -19.39
CA VAL A 396 0.03 8.32 -20.49
C VAL A 396 -0.05 6.88 -20.96
N GLU A 397 -0.53 6.67 -22.18
CA GLU A 397 -0.50 5.33 -22.79
C GLU A 397 0.94 4.98 -23.19
N THR A 398 1.42 3.88 -22.64
CA THR A 398 2.80 3.43 -22.75
C THR A 398 2.83 1.90 -22.96
N PRO A 399 2.48 1.40 -24.15
CA PRO A 399 2.49 -0.05 -24.42
C PRO A 399 3.82 -0.74 -24.13
N GLU A 400 4.92 0.03 -24.26
CA GLU A 400 6.30 -0.44 -24.03
C GLU A 400 6.70 -0.48 -22.54
N LEU A 401 5.81 -0.09 -21.63
CA LEU A 401 6.06 -0.09 -20.19
C LEU A 401 6.47 -1.48 -19.70
N ARG A 402 7.68 -1.60 -19.18
CA ARG A 402 8.26 -2.89 -18.77
C ARG A 402 8.67 -2.95 -17.33
N THR A 403 9.22 -1.86 -16.77
CA THR A 403 9.81 -1.87 -15.44
C THR A 403 9.33 -0.66 -14.64
N ILE A 404 8.76 -0.93 -13.47
CA ILE A 404 8.35 0.10 -12.52
C ILE A 404 9.06 -0.13 -11.19
N ILE A 405 9.58 0.96 -10.60
CA ILE A 405 10.06 0.96 -9.24
C ILE A 405 9.05 1.69 -8.33
N LYS A 406 8.66 1.05 -7.24
CA LYS A 406 7.76 1.57 -6.22
C LYS A 406 8.54 1.89 -4.95
N ALA A 407 8.29 3.04 -4.33
CA ALA A 407 8.97 3.40 -3.08
C ALA A 407 8.00 3.77 -1.94
N GLY A 408 8.45 3.53 -0.72
CA GLY A 408 7.87 4.01 0.53
C GLY A 408 8.95 4.57 1.44
N PHE A 409 8.77 5.80 1.95
CA PHE A 409 9.71 6.47 2.86
C PHE A 409 8.93 6.90 4.10
N GLY A 410 8.91 6.03 5.11
CA GLY A 410 8.01 6.12 6.25
C GLY A 410 8.59 6.84 7.47
N PHE A 411 7.72 7.16 8.40
CA PHE A 411 8.09 7.57 9.75
C PHE A 411 9.02 6.52 10.37
N GLY A 412 9.95 6.96 11.21
CA GLY A 412 11.02 6.11 11.72
C GLY A 412 12.27 6.14 10.84
N ASP A 413 12.29 6.95 9.77
CA ASP A 413 13.39 7.03 8.78
C ASP A 413 13.57 5.67 8.06
N VAL A 414 12.47 4.91 7.89
CA VAL A 414 12.46 3.60 7.25
C VAL A 414 12.09 3.72 5.78
N ASN A 415 12.88 3.07 4.93
CA ASN A 415 12.82 3.20 3.49
C ASN A 415 12.66 1.82 2.84
N VAL A 416 11.84 1.76 1.80
CA VAL A 416 11.65 0.57 0.99
C VAL A 416 11.52 0.95 -0.49
N CYS A 417 12.13 0.15 -1.36
CA CYS A 417 11.90 0.17 -2.79
C CYS A 417 11.65 -1.25 -3.29
N VAL A 418 10.72 -1.40 -4.23
CA VAL A 418 10.35 -2.68 -4.86
C VAL A 418 10.38 -2.51 -6.36
N VAL A 419 10.91 -3.48 -7.10
CA VAL A 419 11.07 -3.42 -8.56
C VAL A 419 10.23 -4.51 -9.22
N PHE A 420 9.29 -4.11 -10.06
CA PHE A 420 8.43 -4.99 -10.83
C PHE A 420 8.79 -4.91 -12.31
N ARG A 421 8.80 -6.06 -12.98
CA ARG A 421 8.96 -6.16 -14.42
C ARG A 421 7.78 -6.91 -15.05
N LYS A 422 7.20 -6.33 -16.10
CA LYS A 422 6.15 -6.98 -16.89
C LYS A 422 6.58 -8.38 -17.31
N TRP A 423 5.71 -9.35 -17.09
CA TRP A 423 5.96 -10.69 -17.57
C TRP A 423 5.87 -10.74 -19.10
N SER A 424 6.81 -11.43 -19.72
CA SER A 424 6.79 -11.78 -21.14
C SER A 424 7.12 -13.26 -21.26
N ASP A 425 6.26 -14.00 -21.90
CA ASP A 425 6.45 -15.43 -22.23
C ASP A 425 7.73 -15.69 -23.00
#